data_e625021849b4d691c36a5b201860e38d
#
_entry.id   e625021849b4d691c36a5b201860e38d
#
_cell.length_a   1.000
_cell.length_b   1.000
_cell.length_c   1.000
_cell.angle_alpha   90.00
_cell.angle_beta   90.00
_cell.angle_gamma   90.00
#
_symmetry.space_group_name_H-M   'P 1'
#
loop_
_entity.id
_entity.type
_entity.pdbx_description
1 polymer ?
#
loop_
_entity_poly.entity_id
_entity_poly.type
_entity_poly.pdbx_seq_one_letter_code
_entity_poly.pdbx_strand_id
1 'polypeptide(L)'
;MSTLARQAGGSFKTVADRMKIADRMAERMLNLNIQIRDVRHIKTHHVELYIRSRLAESISKRTLQNEMAALRAIFNVAGRSKLADPAHECLSNSALGLSGASRDGTKVAISDERYQAVFSVIKIKDEGVAAAVQLSRCLGLRTEEAVQSAKSLRTWQQALLRGDERVRVVFGTKGGKPRDTTVVDR
;
A
#
# COMPACT_ATOMS: atom_id res chain seq x y z
N MET A 1 13.05 -16.88 -3.76
CA MET A 1 11.96 -16.14 -3.08
C MET A 1 11.09 -15.34 -4.06
N SER A 2 11.65 -14.70 -5.08
CA SER A 2 10.88 -13.86 -6.03
C SER A 2 9.78 -14.61 -6.80
N THR A 3 10.02 -15.88 -7.21
CA THR A 3 8.98 -16.73 -7.83
C THR A 3 7.82 -16.99 -6.88
N LEU A 4 8.10 -17.32 -5.62
CA LEU A 4 7.07 -17.56 -4.59
C LEU A 4 6.30 -16.26 -4.25
N ALA A 5 6.98 -15.11 -4.29
CA ALA A 5 6.33 -13.81 -4.10
C ALA A 5 5.28 -13.52 -5.18
N ARG A 6 5.52 -13.96 -6.42
CA ARG A 6 4.55 -13.88 -7.53
C ARG A 6 3.41 -14.87 -7.36
N GLN A 7 3.71 -16.11 -7.02
CA GLN A 7 2.72 -17.18 -6.83
C GLN A 7 1.74 -16.86 -5.68
N ALA A 8 2.15 -16.10 -4.69
CA ALA A 8 1.28 -15.65 -3.59
C ALA A 8 0.16 -14.68 -4.03
N GLY A 9 0.12 -14.30 -5.31
CA GLY A 9 -0.98 -13.52 -5.91
C GLY A 9 -1.08 -12.09 -5.41
N GLY A 10 -2.14 -11.41 -5.82
CA GLY A 10 -2.42 -10.02 -5.46
C GLY A 10 -2.28 -9.07 -6.65
N SER A 11 -2.43 -7.74 -6.40
CA SER A 11 -2.22 -6.73 -7.43
C SER A 11 -0.76 -6.65 -7.86
N PHE A 12 -0.49 -6.11 -9.05
CA PHE A 12 0.89 -5.90 -9.53
C PHE A 12 1.76 -5.18 -8.51
N LYS A 13 1.22 -4.13 -7.87
CA LYS A 13 1.93 -3.40 -6.81
C LYS A 13 2.23 -4.29 -5.60
N THR A 14 1.26 -5.07 -5.14
CA THR A 14 1.44 -6.00 -4.00
C THR A 14 2.52 -7.03 -4.29
N VAL A 15 2.54 -7.58 -5.50
CA VAL A 15 3.56 -8.54 -5.93
C VAL A 15 4.93 -7.88 -5.99
N ALA A 16 5.04 -6.69 -6.59
CA ALA A 16 6.29 -5.94 -6.69
C ALA A 16 6.85 -5.59 -5.30
N ASP A 17 6.00 -5.11 -4.38
CA ASP A 17 6.42 -4.77 -3.02
C ASP A 17 6.87 -6.03 -2.25
N ARG A 18 6.18 -7.16 -2.42
CA ARG A 18 6.56 -8.45 -1.82
C ARG A 18 7.91 -8.97 -2.36
N MET A 19 8.17 -8.81 -3.65
CA MET A 19 9.46 -9.16 -4.25
C MET A 19 10.59 -8.33 -3.64
N LYS A 20 10.42 -7.01 -3.54
CA LYS A 20 11.40 -6.12 -2.91
C LYS A 20 11.70 -6.51 -1.46
N ILE A 21 10.69 -6.95 -0.71
CA ILE A 21 10.87 -7.42 0.67
C ILE A 21 11.65 -8.74 0.70
N ALA A 22 11.33 -9.66 -0.22
CA ALA A 22 12.04 -10.92 -0.35
C ALA A 22 13.52 -10.73 -0.69
N ASP A 23 13.81 -9.82 -1.63
CA ASP A 23 15.18 -9.50 -2.05
C ASP A 23 15.96 -8.84 -0.90
N ARG A 24 15.33 -7.90 -0.19
CA ARG A 24 15.93 -7.26 1.00
C ARG A 24 16.27 -8.26 2.12
N MET A 25 15.38 -9.23 2.36
CA MET A 25 15.66 -10.28 3.34
C MET A 25 16.83 -11.16 2.88
N ALA A 26 16.88 -11.54 1.60
CA ALA A 26 17.97 -12.33 1.05
C ALA A 26 19.31 -11.60 1.13
N GLU A 27 19.35 -10.32 0.75
CA GLU A 27 20.51 -9.45 0.86
C GLU A 27 21.00 -9.33 2.32
N ARG A 28 20.07 -9.14 3.26
CA ARG A 28 20.43 -9.08 4.68
C ARG A 28 21.05 -10.39 5.17
N MET A 29 20.52 -11.54 4.76
CA MET A 29 21.10 -12.85 5.11
C MET A 29 22.53 -12.97 4.56
N LEU A 30 22.76 -12.59 3.30
CA LEU A 30 24.10 -12.59 2.70
C LEU A 30 25.07 -11.67 3.45
N ASN A 31 24.66 -10.46 3.80
CA ASN A 31 25.48 -9.51 4.55
C ASN A 31 25.84 -10.02 5.95
N LEU A 32 25.04 -10.90 6.51
CA LEU A 32 25.31 -11.58 7.78
C LEU A 32 26.07 -12.90 7.59
N ASN A 33 26.60 -13.15 6.39
CA ASN A 33 27.28 -14.39 6.01
C ASN A 33 26.43 -15.66 6.19
N ILE A 34 25.09 -15.52 6.11
CA ILE A 34 24.14 -16.62 6.19
C ILE A 34 23.76 -17.03 4.78
N GLN A 35 24.31 -18.15 4.31
CA GLN A 35 24.08 -18.65 2.95
C GLN A 35 22.88 -19.60 2.91
N ILE A 36 21.70 -19.07 2.60
CA ILE A 36 20.46 -19.84 2.41
C ILE A 36 20.12 -19.84 0.93
N ARG A 37 20.25 -20.98 0.27
CA ARG A 37 19.94 -21.14 -1.16
C ARG A 37 18.48 -21.48 -1.42
N ASP A 38 17.76 -22.03 -0.44
CA ASP A 38 16.38 -22.46 -0.56
C ASP A 38 15.54 -21.91 0.60
N VAL A 39 14.35 -21.40 0.29
CA VAL A 39 13.40 -20.88 1.28
C VAL A 39 13.02 -21.91 2.34
N ARG A 40 13.07 -23.20 1.98
CA ARG A 40 12.81 -24.32 2.90
C ARG A 40 13.82 -24.40 4.04
N HIS A 41 15.00 -23.85 3.89
CA HIS A 41 16.05 -23.81 4.91
C HIS A 41 15.97 -22.57 5.80
N ILE A 42 15.06 -21.61 5.52
CA ILE A 42 14.80 -20.49 6.42
C ILE A 42 14.22 -21.03 7.73
N LYS A 43 14.80 -20.60 8.85
CA LYS A 43 14.37 -20.94 10.22
C LYS A 43 13.82 -19.72 10.91
N THR A 44 13.11 -19.90 12.01
CA THR A 44 12.54 -18.85 12.86
C THR A 44 13.56 -17.75 13.17
N HIS A 45 14.74 -18.11 13.66
CA HIS A 45 15.77 -17.15 14.04
C HIS A 45 16.27 -16.27 12.87
N HIS A 46 16.22 -16.75 11.62
CA HIS A 46 16.58 -15.95 10.45
C HIS A 46 15.57 -14.81 10.23
N VAL A 47 14.28 -15.10 10.44
CA VAL A 47 13.22 -14.09 10.33
C VAL A 47 13.30 -13.10 11.49
N GLU A 48 13.53 -13.57 12.72
CA GLU A 48 13.74 -12.71 13.89
C GLU A 48 14.93 -11.78 13.67
N LEU A 49 16.05 -12.32 13.22
CA LEU A 49 17.28 -11.56 12.98
C LEU A 49 17.03 -10.46 11.93
N TYR A 50 16.32 -10.79 10.85
CA TYR A 50 15.92 -9.82 9.84
C TYR A 50 15.08 -8.69 10.44
N ILE A 51 14.01 -9.01 11.15
CA ILE A 51 13.13 -7.99 11.72
C ILE A 51 13.83 -7.15 12.79
N ARG A 52 14.62 -7.76 13.66
CA ARG A 52 15.41 -7.04 14.68
C ARG A 52 16.42 -6.09 14.06
N SER A 53 17.09 -6.50 12.98
CA SER A 53 18.02 -5.61 12.29
C SER A 53 17.30 -4.41 11.66
N ARG A 54 16.09 -4.62 11.14
CA ARG A 54 15.28 -3.55 10.57
C ARG A 54 14.74 -2.59 11.64
N LEU A 55 14.43 -3.11 12.84
CA LEU A 55 14.08 -2.27 14.00
C LEU A 55 15.25 -1.40 14.43
N ALA A 56 16.47 -1.96 14.45
CA ALA A 56 17.69 -1.21 14.76
C ALA A 56 17.98 -0.09 13.74
N GLU A 57 17.54 -0.24 12.49
CA GLU A 57 17.57 0.81 11.46
C GLU A 57 16.44 1.87 11.63
N SER A 58 15.73 1.85 12.75
CA SER A 58 14.62 2.77 13.05
C SER A 58 13.45 2.68 12.06
N ILE A 59 13.27 1.56 11.38
CA ILE A 59 12.12 1.33 10.51
C ILE A 59 10.86 1.21 11.34
N SER A 60 9.79 1.91 10.94
CA SER A 60 8.55 1.96 11.70
C SER A 60 7.93 0.57 11.90
N LYS A 61 7.36 0.31 13.08
CA LYS A 61 6.65 -0.93 13.40
C LYS A 61 5.60 -1.26 12.35
N ARG A 62 4.89 -0.26 11.82
CA ARG A 62 3.87 -0.46 10.77
C ARG A 62 4.46 -1.00 9.48
N THR A 63 5.61 -0.48 9.06
CA THR A 63 6.33 -0.98 7.89
C THR A 63 6.75 -2.43 8.10
N LEU A 64 7.28 -2.76 9.28
CA LEU A 64 7.71 -4.13 9.60
C LEU A 64 6.54 -5.11 9.74
N GLN A 65 5.37 -4.68 10.21
CA GLN A 65 4.15 -5.50 10.14
C GLN A 65 3.79 -5.86 8.69
N ASN A 66 3.93 -4.90 7.76
CA ASN A 66 3.69 -5.16 6.34
C ASN A 66 4.78 -6.07 5.74
N GLU A 67 6.04 -5.91 6.13
CA GLU A 67 7.12 -6.82 5.73
C GLU A 67 6.86 -8.24 6.23
N MET A 68 6.46 -8.41 7.49
CA MET A 68 6.07 -9.72 8.04
C MET A 68 4.88 -10.34 7.31
N ALA A 69 3.85 -9.56 6.97
CA ALA A 69 2.72 -10.05 6.20
C ALA A 69 3.15 -10.54 4.80
N ALA A 70 4.08 -9.84 4.15
CA ALA A 70 4.65 -10.24 2.87
C ALA A 70 5.47 -11.53 2.99
N LEU A 71 6.32 -11.67 4.01
CA LEU A 71 7.11 -12.88 4.28
C LEU A 71 6.22 -14.08 4.59
N ARG A 72 5.17 -13.91 5.41
CA ARG A 72 4.19 -14.96 5.69
C ARG A 72 3.50 -15.46 4.42
N ALA A 73 3.14 -14.57 3.51
CA ALA A 73 2.56 -14.96 2.22
C ALA A 73 3.53 -15.82 1.40
N ILE A 74 4.81 -15.49 1.38
CA ILE A 74 5.86 -16.28 0.70
C ILE A 74 6.04 -17.63 1.38
N PHE A 75 6.13 -17.68 2.71
CA PHE A 75 6.28 -18.92 3.46
C PHE A 75 5.10 -19.85 3.30
N ASN A 76 3.89 -19.31 3.22
CA ASN A 76 2.67 -20.10 2.98
C ASN A 76 2.73 -20.83 1.63
N VAL A 77 3.10 -20.11 0.56
CA VAL A 77 3.28 -20.72 -0.78
C VAL A 77 4.43 -21.73 -0.80
N ALA A 78 5.47 -21.49 -0.01
CA ALA A 78 6.60 -22.42 0.14
C ALA A 78 6.29 -23.67 0.99
N GLY A 79 5.06 -23.83 1.47
CA GLY A 79 4.67 -24.95 2.36
C GLY A 79 5.25 -24.82 3.78
N ARG A 80 5.71 -23.61 4.17
CA ARG A 80 6.27 -23.34 5.51
C ARG A 80 5.20 -22.75 6.44
N SER A 81 4.09 -23.47 6.62
CA SER A 81 2.91 -23.00 7.38
C SER A 81 3.23 -22.52 8.78
N LYS A 82 4.15 -23.17 9.49
CA LYS A 82 4.60 -22.74 10.82
C LYS A 82 5.20 -21.32 10.80
N LEU A 83 6.06 -21.00 9.82
CA LEU A 83 6.64 -19.66 9.68
C LEU A 83 5.63 -18.62 9.17
N ALA A 84 4.58 -19.07 8.51
CA ALA A 84 3.49 -18.24 8.01
C ALA A 84 2.43 -17.93 9.07
N ASP A 85 2.43 -18.63 10.19
CA ASP A 85 1.44 -18.46 11.24
C ASP A 85 1.58 -17.09 11.93
N PRO A 86 0.57 -16.23 11.91
CA PRO A 86 0.60 -14.95 12.63
C PRO A 86 0.62 -15.10 14.16
N ALA A 87 0.21 -16.26 14.69
CA ALA A 87 0.22 -16.59 16.11
C ALA A 87 1.50 -17.32 16.54
N HIS A 88 2.48 -17.51 15.66
CA HIS A 88 3.75 -18.17 15.99
C HIS A 88 4.40 -17.53 17.23
N GLU A 89 4.83 -18.34 18.17
CA GLU A 89 5.35 -17.92 19.49
C GLU A 89 6.47 -16.86 19.40
N CYS A 90 7.40 -17.01 18.44
CA CYS A 90 8.53 -16.11 18.24
C CYS A 90 8.31 -15.08 17.10
N LEU A 91 7.39 -15.32 16.17
CA LEU A 91 7.22 -14.49 14.97
C LEU A 91 5.89 -13.72 14.94
N SER A 92 5.10 -13.80 16.01
CA SER A 92 3.93 -12.92 16.15
C SER A 92 4.36 -11.45 16.26
N ASN A 93 3.49 -10.53 15.90
CA ASN A 93 3.78 -9.10 16.04
C ASN A 93 4.09 -8.71 17.48
N SER A 94 3.50 -9.40 18.47
CA SER A 94 3.81 -9.20 19.89
C SER A 94 5.22 -9.64 20.22
N ALA A 95 5.60 -10.88 19.86
CA ALA A 95 6.92 -11.44 20.13
C ALA A 95 8.06 -10.64 19.48
N LEU A 96 7.81 -10.09 18.28
CA LEU A 96 8.76 -9.25 17.55
C LEU A 96 8.77 -7.77 18.01
N GLY A 97 7.98 -7.40 19.03
CA GLY A 97 7.90 -6.01 19.50
C GLY A 97 7.20 -5.05 18.52
N LEU A 98 6.45 -5.58 17.56
CA LEU A 98 5.77 -4.81 16.53
C LEU A 98 4.34 -4.40 16.91
N SER A 99 3.85 -4.80 18.07
CA SER A 99 2.52 -4.41 18.57
C SER A 99 2.42 -2.91 18.87
N GLY A 100 1.20 -2.38 18.88
CA GLY A 100 0.93 -0.97 19.20
C GLY A 100 1.31 0.00 18.08
N ALA A 101 1.49 -0.48 16.84
CA ALA A 101 1.68 0.43 15.70
C ALA A 101 0.41 1.22 15.44
N SER A 102 0.50 2.56 15.50
CA SER A 102 -0.62 3.43 15.16
C SER A 102 -1.10 3.23 13.72
N ARG A 103 -2.41 3.38 13.54
CA ARG A 103 -3.06 3.46 12.24
C ARG A 103 -3.44 4.88 11.86
N ASP A 104 -3.15 5.83 12.74
CA ASP A 104 -3.46 7.24 12.52
C ASP A 104 -2.66 7.75 11.33
N GLY A 105 -3.30 8.58 10.54
CA GLY A 105 -2.64 9.22 9.42
C GLY A 105 -1.59 10.20 9.93
N THR A 106 -0.39 10.12 9.38
CA THR A 106 0.68 11.11 9.67
C THR A 106 0.57 12.35 8.81
N LYS A 107 -0.38 12.37 7.86
CA LYS A 107 -0.58 13.49 6.94
C LYS A 107 -1.75 14.33 7.41
N VAL A 108 -1.51 15.61 7.52
CA VAL A 108 -2.54 16.63 7.76
C VAL A 108 -3.18 16.99 6.42
N ALA A 109 -4.49 17.31 6.43
CA ALA A 109 -5.16 17.83 5.24
C ALA A 109 -4.46 19.11 4.76
N ILE A 110 -4.37 19.27 3.46
CA ILE A 110 -3.82 20.50 2.86
C ILE A 110 -4.76 21.68 3.17
N SER A 111 -4.20 22.82 3.61
CA SER A 111 -4.99 24.04 3.80
C SER A 111 -5.46 24.60 2.45
N ASP A 112 -6.50 25.45 2.50
CA ASP A 112 -7.07 26.07 1.30
C ASP A 112 -6.06 26.97 0.61
N GLU A 113 -5.30 27.75 1.36
CA GLU A 113 -4.26 28.65 0.82
C GLU A 113 -3.17 27.84 0.10
N ARG A 114 -2.73 26.73 0.72
CA ARG A 114 -1.72 25.86 0.11
C ARG A 114 -2.26 25.17 -1.15
N TYR A 115 -3.54 24.74 -1.12
CA TYR A 115 -4.19 24.18 -2.27
C TYR A 115 -4.24 25.18 -3.43
N GLN A 116 -4.73 26.42 -3.18
CA GLN A 116 -4.84 27.45 -4.21
C GLN A 116 -3.49 27.82 -4.82
N ALA A 117 -2.46 27.97 -3.98
CA ALA A 117 -1.11 28.26 -4.45
C ALA A 117 -0.57 27.18 -5.40
N VAL A 118 -0.76 25.89 -5.03
CA VAL A 118 -0.32 24.78 -5.87
C VAL A 118 -1.18 24.65 -7.13
N PHE A 119 -2.50 24.79 -7.00
CA PHE A 119 -3.45 24.66 -8.09
C PHE A 119 -3.21 25.72 -9.18
N SER A 120 -2.94 26.97 -8.82
CA SER A 120 -2.63 28.05 -9.77
C SER A 120 -1.41 27.73 -10.65
N VAL A 121 -0.36 27.15 -10.04
CA VAL A 121 0.84 26.74 -10.77
C VAL A 121 0.56 25.56 -11.70
N ILE A 122 -0.19 24.57 -11.22
CA ILE A 122 -0.51 23.37 -12.01
C ILE A 122 -1.39 23.75 -13.21
N LYS A 123 -2.39 24.60 -13.02
CA LYS A 123 -3.33 25.02 -14.08
C LYS A 123 -2.62 25.64 -15.28
N ILE A 124 -1.53 26.36 -15.05
CA ILE A 124 -0.72 26.97 -16.13
C ILE A 124 0.12 25.88 -16.84
N LYS A 125 0.57 24.87 -16.11
CA LYS A 125 1.49 23.85 -16.65
C LYS A 125 0.77 22.72 -17.37
N ASP A 126 -0.35 22.26 -16.83
CA ASP A 126 -1.10 21.10 -17.32
C ASP A 126 -2.54 21.14 -16.82
N GLU A 127 -3.47 21.50 -17.70
CA GLU A 127 -4.91 21.57 -17.39
C GLU A 127 -5.51 20.22 -17.01
N GLY A 128 -5.01 19.11 -17.57
CA GLY A 128 -5.49 17.77 -17.24
C GLY A 128 -5.14 17.37 -15.81
N VAL A 129 -3.91 17.68 -15.39
CA VAL A 129 -3.49 17.47 -13.99
C VAL A 129 -4.27 18.39 -13.07
N ALA A 130 -4.51 19.65 -13.44
CA ALA A 130 -5.31 20.58 -12.66
C ALA A 130 -6.75 20.05 -12.44
N ALA A 131 -7.39 19.56 -13.51
CA ALA A 131 -8.73 18.97 -13.43
C ALA A 131 -8.74 17.73 -12.50
N ALA A 132 -7.74 16.85 -12.59
CA ALA A 132 -7.63 15.67 -11.71
C ALA A 132 -7.45 16.07 -10.24
N VAL A 133 -6.64 17.10 -9.96
CA VAL A 133 -6.44 17.66 -8.61
C VAL A 133 -7.73 18.27 -8.07
N GLN A 134 -8.45 19.01 -8.89
CA GLN A 134 -9.74 19.60 -8.52
C GLN A 134 -10.78 18.52 -8.22
N LEU A 135 -10.93 17.52 -9.08
CA LEU A 135 -11.82 16.39 -8.86
C LEU A 135 -11.45 15.59 -7.60
N SER A 136 -10.16 15.43 -7.32
CA SER A 136 -9.71 14.80 -6.07
C SER A 136 -10.20 15.58 -4.84
N ARG A 137 -10.21 16.91 -4.90
CA ARG A 137 -10.67 17.75 -3.80
C ARG A 137 -12.20 17.76 -3.68
N CYS A 138 -12.93 18.01 -4.77
CA CYS A 138 -14.38 18.15 -4.73
C CYS A 138 -15.10 16.84 -4.45
N LEU A 139 -14.53 15.71 -4.89
CA LEU A 139 -15.16 14.38 -4.80
C LEU A 139 -14.42 13.40 -3.90
N GLY A 140 -13.35 13.81 -3.20
CA GLY A 140 -12.56 12.93 -2.36
C GLY A 140 -11.96 11.73 -3.12
N LEU A 141 -11.55 11.94 -4.39
CA LEU A 141 -11.02 10.87 -5.22
C LEU A 141 -9.57 10.54 -4.86
N ARG A 142 -9.22 9.25 -4.97
CA ARG A 142 -7.80 8.84 -4.97
C ARG A 142 -7.16 9.27 -6.28
N THR A 143 -5.84 9.43 -6.29
CA THR A 143 -5.08 9.87 -7.48
C THR A 143 -5.44 9.07 -8.74
N GLU A 144 -5.49 7.75 -8.65
CA GLU A 144 -5.80 6.90 -9.79
C GLU A 144 -7.27 7.03 -10.25
N GLU A 145 -8.18 7.20 -9.32
CA GLU A 145 -9.60 7.45 -9.59
C GLU A 145 -9.77 8.80 -10.31
N ALA A 146 -9.05 9.83 -9.87
CA ALA A 146 -9.09 11.15 -10.49
C ALA A 146 -8.51 11.15 -11.91
N VAL A 147 -7.37 10.50 -12.13
CA VAL A 147 -6.76 10.37 -13.47
C VAL A 147 -7.66 9.60 -14.44
N GLN A 148 -8.34 8.54 -13.96
CA GLN A 148 -9.24 7.75 -14.79
C GLN A 148 -10.67 8.30 -14.88
N SER A 149 -10.96 9.41 -14.20
CA SER A 149 -12.29 10.01 -14.13
C SER A 149 -12.87 10.45 -15.48
N ALA A 150 -12.01 10.74 -16.48
CA ALA A 150 -12.44 11.13 -17.82
C ALA A 150 -13.52 10.19 -18.42
N LYS A 151 -13.45 8.89 -18.07
CA LYS A 151 -14.42 7.88 -18.50
C LYS A 151 -15.79 8.00 -17.81
N SER A 152 -15.87 8.71 -16.72
CA SER A 152 -17.09 8.85 -15.88
C SER A 152 -17.70 10.25 -15.92
N LEU A 153 -17.03 11.25 -16.50
CA LEU A 153 -17.43 12.65 -16.41
C LEU A 153 -18.87 12.91 -16.87
N ARG A 154 -19.29 12.33 -18.00
CA ARG A 154 -20.67 12.49 -18.50
C ARG A 154 -21.70 11.92 -17.54
N THR A 155 -21.43 10.75 -16.99
CA THR A 155 -22.34 10.10 -16.03
C THR A 155 -22.44 10.90 -14.73
N TRP A 156 -21.30 11.44 -14.25
CA TRP A 156 -21.25 12.28 -13.06
C TRP A 156 -21.96 13.62 -13.29
N GLN A 157 -21.73 14.26 -14.44
CA GLN A 157 -22.44 15.49 -14.82
C GLN A 157 -23.96 15.30 -14.79
N GLN A 158 -24.45 14.22 -15.38
CA GLN A 158 -25.90 13.90 -15.36
C GLN A 158 -26.42 13.66 -13.92
N ALA A 159 -25.65 12.97 -13.09
CA ALA A 159 -26.01 12.74 -11.70
C ALA A 159 -26.11 14.07 -10.92
N LEU A 160 -25.12 14.95 -11.09
CA LEU A 160 -25.08 16.27 -10.46
C LEU A 160 -26.23 17.17 -10.93
N LEU A 161 -26.57 17.12 -12.24
CA LEU A 161 -27.72 17.88 -12.78
C LEU A 161 -29.09 17.39 -12.23
N ARG A 162 -29.21 16.12 -11.87
CA ARG A 162 -30.37 15.57 -11.16
C ARG A 162 -30.42 15.93 -9.68
N GLY A 163 -29.35 16.49 -9.14
CA GLY A 163 -29.21 16.81 -7.72
C GLY A 163 -28.69 15.68 -6.86
N ASP A 164 -28.11 14.63 -7.47
CA ASP A 164 -27.57 13.52 -6.71
C ASP A 164 -26.41 14.01 -5.79
N GLU A 165 -26.44 13.62 -4.53
CA GLU A 165 -25.42 13.98 -3.54
C GLU A 165 -24.18 13.07 -3.63
N ARG A 166 -24.27 11.98 -4.39
CA ARG A 166 -23.21 10.98 -4.55
C ARG A 166 -23.01 10.63 -6.01
N VAL A 167 -21.76 10.36 -6.35
CA VAL A 167 -21.39 9.84 -7.66
C VAL A 167 -20.67 8.51 -7.53
N ARG A 168 -20.91 7.61 -8.48
CA ARG A 168 -20.32 6.28 -8.50
C ARG A 168 -18.95 6.31 -9.19
N VAL A 169 -17.91 5.92 -8.47
CA VAL A 169 -16.56 5.77 -8.98
C VAL A 169 -16.33 4.32 -9.40
N VAL A 170 -16.10 4.10 -10.69
CA VAL A 170 -15.94 2.76 -11.27
C VAL A 170 -14.49 2.51 -11.69
N PHE A 171 -13.81 3.50 -12.23
CA PHE A 171 -12.46 3.37 -12.77
C PHE A 171 -11.39 3.83 -11.77
N GLY A 172 -10.21 3.22 -11.83
CA GLY A 172 -9.09 3.53 -10.92
C GLY A 172 -9.29 3.09 -9.47
N THR A 173 -10.38 2.37 -9.17
CA THR A 173 -10.70 1.95 -7.81
C THR A 173 -9.76 0.84 -7.32
N LYS A 174 -9.44 0.85 -6.02
CA LYS A 174 -8.58 -0.16 -5.41
C LYS A 174 -9.19 -1.56 -5.54
N GLY A 175 -8.50 -2.43 -6.27
CA GLY A 175 -8.95 -3.81 -6.51
C GLY A 175 -10.14 -3.92 -7.48
N GLY A 176 -10.41 -2.87 -8.29
CA GLY A 176 -11.49 -2.87 -9.26
C GLY A 176 -12.91 -2.82 -8.67
N LYS A 177 -13.04 -2.56 -7.35
CA LYS A 177 -14.34 -2.52 -6.68
C LYS A 177 -14.94 -1.11 -6.77
N PRO A 178 -16.08 -0.91 -7.46
CA PRO A 178 -16.75 0.38 -7.51
C PRO A 178 -17.13 0.88 -6.11
N ARG A 179 -17.11 2.19 -5.92
CA ARG A 179 -17.55 2.84 -4.69
C ARG A 179 -18.35 4.10 -4.99
N ASP A 180 -19.17 4.50 -4.06
CA ASP A 180 -19.82 5.80 -4.12
C ASP A 180 -19.01 6.82 -3.32
N THR A 181 -18.96 8.05 -3.79
CA THR A 181 -18.34 9.18 -3.09
C THR A 181 -19.32 10.33 -3.00
N THR A 182 -19.25 11.08 -1.89
CA THR A 182 -20.07 12.27 -1.66
C THR A 182 -19.47 13.45 -2.42
N VAL A 183 -20.31 14.29 -2.97
CA VAL A 183 -19.91 15.57 -3.55
C VAL A 183 -19.67 16.53 -2.39
N VAL A 184 -18.40 16.93 -2.21
CA VAL A 184 -18.00 17.81 -1.09
C VAL A 184 -18.19 19.28 -1.47
N ASP A 185 -17.95 19.60 -2.74
CA ASP A 185 -18.08 20.96 -3.29
C ASP A 185 -18.67 20.87 -4.70
N ARG A 186 -19.60 21.77 -5.06
CA ARG A 186 -20.33 21.80 -6.33
C ARG A 186 -19.87 22.91 -7.24
#